data_3f2caea82224d5e18bbb7937ea57ddb5
#
_entry.id   3f2caea82224d5e18bbb7937ea57ddb5
#
_cell.length_a   1.000
_cell.length_b   1.000
_cell.length_c   1.000
_cell.angle_alpha   90.00
_cell.angle_beta   90.00
_cell.angle_gamma   90.00
#
_symmetry.space_group_name_H-M   'P 1'
#
loop_
_entity.id
_entity.type
_entity.pdbx_description
1 polymer ?
#
loop_
_entity_poly.entity_id
_entity_poly.type
_entity_poly.pdbx_seq_one_letter_code
_entity_poly.pdbx_strand_id
1 'polypeptide(L)'
;MKVSDETLLRMAFDVARKARDCGDHPFGSILADAAGNVLMKQGNGYTSEGGDRTAHAERLLASSAAKKYDMAFLSTCTLYTSAEPCAMCSGAIYWAGIGRVVFGQTEKDLKIQTGDHEENPTLDLPCHVVFSAGQRHTEIVGPLLAAEAAKLQEEFWYKR
;
A
#
# COMPACT_ATOMS: atom_id res chain seq x y z
N MET A 1 -1.81 -17.31 18.81
CA MET A 1 -0.58 -17.11 18.04
C MET A 1 -0.76 -15.95 17.09
N LYS A 2 0.17 -15.03 17.08
CA LYS A 2 0.07 -13.85 16.19
C LYS A 2 0.33 -14.24 14.73
N VAL A 3 -0.49 -13.73 13.82
CA VAL A 3 -0.31 -13.94 12.38
C VAL A 3 0.97 -13.22 11.94
N SER A 4 1.79 -13.86 11.12
CA SER A 4 3.06 -13.27 10.66
C SER A 4 2.85 -12.12 9.66
N ASP A 5 3.82 -11.21 9.62
CA ASP A 5 3.84 -10.14 8.62
C ASP A 5 3.81 -10.69 7.20
N GLU A 6 4.52 -11.78 6.95
CA GLU A 6 4.56 -12.39 5.62
C GLU A 6 3.19 -12.90 5.19
N THR A 7 2.45 -13.56 6.11
CA THR A 7 1.11 -14.05 5.83
C THR A 7 0.16 -12.89 5.49
N LEU A 8 0.19 -11.83 6.30
CA LEU A 8 -0.67 -10.66 6.10
C LEU A 8 -0.28 -9.87 4.84
N LEU A 9 1.02 -9.78 4.56
CA LEU A 9 1.47 -9.13 3.33
C LEU A 9 1.01 -9.90 2.08
N ARG A 10 1.04 -11.23 2.11
CA ARG A 10 0.51 -12.05 1.01
C ARG A 10 -0.98 -11.83 0.79
N MET A 11 -1.73 -11.53 1.83
CA MET A 11 -3.15 -11.14 1.68
C MET A 11 -3.29 -9.81 0.93
N ALA A 12 -2.39 -8.86 1.16
CA ALA A 12 -2.34 -7.63 0.38
C ALA A 12 -1.99 -7.92 -1.09
N PHE A 13 -1.10 -8.87 -1.36
CA PHE A 13 -0.79 -9.31 -2.73
C PHE A 13 -2.03 -9.91 -3.42
N ASP A 14 -2.83 -10.67 -2.70
CA ASP A 14 -4.09 -11.23 -3.25
C ASP A 14 -5.06 -10.11 -3.63
N VAL A 15 -5.15 -9.07 -2.81
CA VAL A 15 -5.94 -7.88 -3.14
C VAL A 15 -5.42 -7.19 -4.40
N ALA A 16 -4.09 -7.09 -4.55
CA ALA A 16 -3.47 -6.53 -5.75
C ALA A 16 -3.80 -7.34 -7.01
N ARG A 17 -3.77 -8.68 -6.92
CA ARG A 17 -4.16 -9.56 -8.04
C ARG A 17 -5.60 -9.34 -8.45
N LYS A 18 -6.50 -9.24 -7.49
CA LYS A 18 -7.93 -8.97 -7.76
C LYS A 18 -8.12 -7.61 -8.42
N ALA A 19 -7.41 -6.59 -7.98
CA ALA A 19 -7.46 -5.26 -8.60
C ALA A 19 -7.03 -5.34 -10.06
N ARG A 20 -5.92 -6.01 -10.33
CA ARG A 20 -5.41 -6.24 -11.69
C ARG A 20 -6.45 -6.98 -12.55
N ASP A 21 -7.04 -8.04 -12.02
CA ASP A 21 -8.03 -8.85 -12.74
C ASP A 21 -9.30 -8.05 -13.07
N CYS A 22 -9.63 -7.05 -12.24
CA CYS A 22 -10.78 -6.16 -12.44
C CYS A 22 -10.47 -4.96 -13.35
N GLY A 23 -9.23 -4.86 -13.86
CA GLY A 23 -8.83 -3.76 -14.76
C GLY A 23 -8.25 -2.54 -14.06
N ASP A 24 -8.07 -2.58 -12.76
CA ASP A 24 -7.35 -1.57 -12.00
C ASP A 24 -5.84 -1.87 -11.99
N HIS A 25 -5.04 -0.94 -11.48
CA HIS A 25 -3.59 -1.15 -11.36
C HIS A 25 -3.30 -2.23 -10.30
N PRO A 26 -2.19 -2.99 -10.44
CA PRO A 26 -1.90 -4.15 -9.59
C PRO A 26 -1.32 -3.76 -8.23
N PHE A 27 -2.10 -3.06 -7.43
CA PHE A 27 -1.73 -2.64 -6.08
C PHE A 27 -2.85 -2.98 -5.10
N GLY A 28 -2.47 -3.44 -3.92
CA GLY A 28 -3.43 -3.82 -2.89
C GLY A 28 -2.90 -3.59 -1.50
N SER A 29 -3.81 -3.31 -0.59
CA SER A 29 -3.52 -3.06 0.81
C SER A 29 -4.54 -3.71 1.72
N ILE A 30 -4.12 -4.06 2.94
CA ILE A 30 -5.00 -4.47 4.01
C ILE A 30 -4.63 -3.72 5.30
N LEU A 31 -5.60 -3.58 6.19
CA LEU A 31 -5.38 -3.07 7.54
C LEU A 31 -5.64 -4.21 8.52
N ALA A 32 -4.71 -4.42 9.45
CA ALA A 32 -4.86 -5.43 10.50
C ALA A 32 -4.67 -4.79 11.88
N ASP A 33 -5.38 -5.32 12.88
CA ASP A 33 -5.20 -4.89 14.25
C ASP A 33 -3.96 -5.53 14.90
N ALA A 34 -3.69 -5.19 16.16
CA ALA A 34 -2.52 -5.67 16.88
C ALA A 34 -2.49 -7.21 17.05
N ALA A 35 -3.64 -7.87 16.98
CA ALA A 35 -3.74 -9.33 17.05
C ALA A 35 -3.58 -10.02 15.68
N GLY A 36 -3.55 -9.24 14.59
CA GLY A 36 -3.45 -9.76 13.23
C GLY A 36 -4.79 -10.03 12.57
N ASN A 37 -5.88 -9.52 13.14
CA ASN A 37 -7.20 -9.61 12.49
C ASN A 37 -7.29 -8.60 11.37
N VAL A 38 -7.71 -9.04 10.19
CA VAL A 38 -7.90 -8.18 9.03
C VAL A 38 -9.18 -7.38 9.18
N LEU A 39 -9.05 -6.07 9.21
CA LEU A 39 -10.16 -5.13 9.39
C LEU A 39 -10.69 -4.58 8.07
N MET A 40 -9.82 -4.36 7.11
CA MET A 40 -10.14 -3.76 5.81
C MET A 40 -9.24 -4.32 4.73
N LYS A 41 -9.78 -4.38 3.50
CA LYS A 41 -9.03 -4.72 2.28
C LYS A 41 -9.35 -3.66 1.23
N GLN A 42 -8.35 -3.19 0.51
CA GLN A 42 -8.54 -2.16 -0.51
C GLN A 42 -7.56 -2.34 -1.67
N GLY A 43 -8.10 -2.52 -2.87
CA GLY A 43 -7.31 -2.50 -4.10
C GLY A 43 -7.18 -1.09 -4.67
N ASN A 44 -6.27 -0.94 -5.63
CA ASN A 44 -6.20 0.28 -6.43
C ASN A 44 -7.54 0.52 -7.12
N GLY A 45 -7.95 1.77 -7.25
CA GLY A 45 -9.22 2.15 -7.82
C GLY A 45 -9.13 3.02 -9.09
N TYR A 46 -7.99 3.04 -9.78
CA TYR A 46 -7.79 3.91 -10.95
C TYR A 46 -8.95 3.84 -11.93
N THR A 47 -9.27 2.65 -12.40
CA THR A 47 -10.35 2.44 -13.38
C THR A 47 -11.73 2.49 -12.72
N SER A 48 -11.89 1.82 -11.58
CA SER A 48 -13.18 1.75 -10.88
C SER A 48 -13.64 3.09 -10.34
N GLU A 49 -12.73 4.03 -10.08
CA GLU A 49 -13.04 5.41 -9.66
C GLU A 49 -13.02 6.39 -10.85
N GLY A 50 -13.24 5.90 -12.06
CA GLY A 50 -13.41 6.76 -13.24
C GLY A 50 -12.12 7.38 -13.78
N GLY A 51 -10.98 6.74 -13.61
CA GLY A 51 -9.69 7.25 -14.04
C GLY A 51 -9.02 8.17 -13.02
N ASP A 52 -9.37 8.05 -11.77
CA ASP A 52 -8.75 8.83 -10.68
C ASP A 52 -7.32 8.35 -10.43
N ARG A 53 -6.35 9.14 -10.82
CA ARG A 53 -4.91 8.85 -10.65
C ARG A 53 -4.47 8.85 -9.19
N THR A 54 -5.26 9.41 -8.28
CA THR A 54 -4.97 9.43 -6.84
C THR A 54 -5.63 8.28 -6.09
N ALA A 55 -6.41 7.45 -6.77
CA ALA A 55 -7.12 6.32 -6.16
C ALA A 55 -6.18 5.14 -5.89
N HIS A 56 -5.08 5.39 -5.20
CA HIS A 56 -4.16 4.37 -4.73
C HIS A 56 -4.79 3.57 -3.60
N ALA A 57 -4.45 2.29 -3.51
CA ALA A 57 -4.99 1.39 -2.50
C ALA A 57 -4.81 1.92 -1.08
N GLU A 58 -3.60 2.39 -0.77
CA GLU A 58 -3.25 2.89 0.57
C GLU A 58 -4.03 4.16 0.93
N ARG A 59 -4.15 5.10 -0.04
CA ARG A 59 -4.90 6.35 0.19
C ARG A 59 -6.37 6.07 0.46
N LEU A 60 -6.98 5.22 -0.36
CA LEU A 60 -8.40 4.86 -0.19
C LEU A 60 -8.62 4.16 1.15
N LEU A 61 -7.74 3.23 1.51
CA LEU A 61 -7.81 2.52 2.78
C LEU A 61 -7.64 3.47 3.96
N ALA A 62 -6.63 4.33 3.92
CA ALA A 62 -6.36 5.29 5.00
C ALA A 62 -7.55 6.23 5.22
N SER A 63 -8.17 6.71 4.15
CA SER A 63 -9.36 7.56 4.21
C SER A 63 -10.52 6.83 4.87
N SER A 64 -10.80 5.60 4.45
CA SER A 64 -11.87 4.79 5.03
C SER A 64 -11.61 4.46 6.49
N ALA A 65 -10.37 4.11 6.84
CA ALA A 65 -9.97 3.77 8.20
C ALA A 65 -10.13 4.98 9.15
N ALA A 66 -9.71 6.16 8.70
CA ALA A 66 -9.79 7.38 9.50
C ALA A 66 -11.24 7.78 9.82
N LYS A 67 -12.17 7.44 8.95
CA LYS A 67 -13.61 7.68 9.17
C LYS A 67 -14.23 6.67 10.12
N LYS A 68 -13.69 5.46 10.17
CA LYS A 68 -14.30 4.35 10.91
C LYS A 68 -13.71 4.15 12.30
N TYR A 69 -12.42 4.43 12.48
CA TYR A 69 -11.69 4.17 13.73
C TYR A 69 -11.04 5.44 14.25
N ASP A 70 -10.90 5.54 15.56
CA ASP A 70 -10.17 6.67 16.15
C ASP A 70 -8.64 6.49 16.00
N MET A 71 -7.92 7.58 16.19
CA MET A 71 -6.47 7.61 16.02
C MET A 71 -5.76 6.72 17.04
N ALA A 72 -6.26 6.64 18.29
CA ALA A 72 -5.67 5.81 19.33
C ALA A 72 -5.69 4.34 18.92
N PHE A 73 -6.80 3.86 18.37
CA PHE A 73 -6.91 2.50 17.86
C PHE A 73 -6.00 2.28 16.64
N LEU A 74 -6.04 3.20 15.67
CA LEU A 74 -5.24 3.08 14.44
C LEU A 74 -3.74 3.11 14.72
N SER A 75 -3.30 3.77 15.79
CA SER A 75 -1.89 3.77 16.20
C SER A 75 -1.38 2.38 16.57
N THR A 76 -2.27 1.44 16.90
CA THR A 76 -1.95 0.04 17.20
C THR A 76 -2.08 -0.88 15.99
N CYS A 77 -2.59 -0.37 14.86
CA CYS A 77 -2.83 -1.14 13.65
C CYS A 77 -1.64 -1.09 12.69
N THR A 78 -1.60 -2.08 11.80
CA THR A 78 -0.60 -2.15 10.72
C THR A 78 -1.29 -2.14 9.36
N LEU A 79 -0.80 -1.31 8.46
CA LEU A 79 -1.17 -1.33 7.05
C LEU A 79 -0.15 -2.17 6.29
N TYR A 80 -0.62 -3.20 5.59
CA TYR A 80 0.18 -4.04 4.71
C TYR A 80 -0.13 -3.66 3.27
N THR A 81 0.90 -3.40 2.48
CA THR A 81 0.71 -2.96 1.10
C THR A 81 1.70 -3.63 0.16
N SER A 82 1.26 -3.93 -1.06
CA SER A 82 2.05 -4.67 -2.04
C SER A 82 3.28 -3.90 -2.52
N ALA A 83 3.21 -2.59 -2.55
CA ALA A 83 4.31 -1.71 -2.93
C ALA A 83 4.51 -0.62 -1.88
N GLU A 84 5.73 -0.12 -1.75
CA GLU A 84 6.06 0.98 -0.84
C GLU A 84 5.10 2.15 -1.07
N PRO A 85 4.48 2.71 -0.01
CA PRO A 85 3.56 3.84 -0.20
C PRO A 85 4.31 5.05 -0.78
N CYS A 86 3.74 5.64 -1.82
CA CYS A 86 4.27 6.89 -2.39
C CYS A 86 4.12 8.04 -1.39
N ALA A 87 4.67 9.20 -1.71
CA ALA A 87 4.61 10.38 -0.82
C ALA A 87 3.16 10.76 -0.45
N MET A 88 2.24 10.71 -1.40
CA MET A 88 0.82 11.00 -1.15
C MET A 88 0.21 10.00 -0.16
N CYS A 89 0.43 8.70 -0.39
CA CYS A 89 -0.13 7.65 0.45
C CYS A 89 0.52 7.64 1.84
N SER A 90 1.84 7.87 1.92
CA SER A 90 2.54 8.00 3.19
C SER A 90 1.97 9.14 4.02
N GLY A 91 1.69 10.28 3.40
CA GLY A 91 1.00 11.39 4.05
C GLY A 91 -0.38 10.99 4.55
N ALA A 92 -1.17 10.31 3.72
CA ALA A 92 -2.51 9.85 4.10
C ALA A 92 -2.45 8.88 5.31
N ILE A 93 -1.52 7.94 5.30
CA ILE A 93 -1.31 6.99 6.40
C ILE A 93 -0.94 7.74 7.69
N TYR A 94 -0.04 8.71 7.58
CA TYR A 94 0.36 9.56 8.72
C TYR A 94 -0.84 10.30 9.31
N TRP A 95 -1.58 11.00 8.49
CA TRP A 95 -2.74 11.79 8.95
C TRP A 95 -3.87 10.93 9.48
N ALA A 96 -4.06 9.72 8.95
CA ALA A 96 -5.04 8.76 9.48
C ALA A 96 -4.67 8.26 10.88
N GLY A 97 -3.38 8.25 11.21
CA GLY A 97 -2.92 7.81 12.53
C GLY A 97 -2.49 6.34 12.59
N ILE A 98 -2.35 5.67 11.46
CA ILE A 98 -1.91 4.26 11.42
C ILE A 98 -0.46 4.18 11.89
N GLY A 99 -0.20 3.27 12.85
CA GLY A 99 1.08 3.26 13.57
C GLY A 99 2.20 2.46 12.91
N ARG A 100 1.89 1.57 11.96
CA ARG A 100 2.88 0.67 11.36
C ARG A 100 2.55 0.39 9.90
N VAL A 101 3.60 0.29 9.06
CA VAL A 101 3.48 -0.04 7.63
C VAL A 101 4.43 -1.17 7.30
N VAL A 102 3.93 -2.18 6.59
CA VAL A 102 4.74 -3.26 6.01
C VAL A 102 4.50 -3.27 4.52
N PHE A 103 5.58 -3.20 3.72
CA PHE A 103 5.44 -3.17 2.26
C PHE A 103 6.31 -4.21 1.56
N GLY A 104 5.90 -4.57 0.35
CA GLY A 104 6.58 -5.56 -0.47
C GLY A 104 7.73 -4.99 -1.29
N GLN A 105 7.41 -4.33 -2.40
CA GLN A 105 8.39 -3.81 -3.35
C GLN A 105 8.67 -2.33 -3.08
N THR A 106 9.95 -1.91 -3.20
CA THR A 106 10.31 -0.49 -3.07
C THR A 106 9.81 0.33 -4.24
N GLU A 107 9.59 1.64 -4.03
CA GLU A 107 9.27 2.59 -5.12
C GLU A 107 10.35 2.60 -6.19
N LYS A 108 11.61 2.51 -5.78
CA LYS A 108 12.75 2.49 -6.70
C LYS A 108 12.70 1.30 -7.64
N ASP A 109 12.43 0.11 -7.10
CA ASP A 109 12.33 -1.11 -7.92
C ASP A 109 11.07 -1.09 -8.79
N LEU A 110 9.98 -0.56 -8.27
CA LEU A 110 8.76 -0.36 -9.05
C LEU A 110 9.02 0.56 -10.24
N LYS A 111 9.71 1.68 -10.03
CA LYS A 111 10.09 2.62 -11.09
C LYS A 111 10.87 1.94 -12.21
N ILE A 112 11.84 1.11 -11.85
CA ILE A 112 12.63 0.34 -12.83
C ILE A 112 11.70 -0.58 -13.63
N GLN A 113 10.76 -1.23 -12.97
CA GLN A 113 9.87 -2.20 -13.57
C GLN A 113 8.80 -1.57 -14.46
N THR A 114 8.24 -0.42 -14.07
CA THR A 114 7.23 0.29 -14.87
C THR A 114 7.83 1.14 -15.98
N GLY A 115 9.08 1.51 -15.87
CA GLY A 115 9.76 2.40 -16.81
C GLY A 115 9.12 3.79 -16.81
N ASP A 116 8.81 4.30 -18.01
CA ASP A 116 8.21 5.62 -18.21
C ASP A 116 6.72 5.56 -18.57
N HIS A 117 6.01 4.53 -18.10
CA HIS A 117 4.59 4.36 -18.40
C HIS A 117 3.78 5.56 -17.90
N GLU A 118 2.98 6.16 -18.79
CA GLU A 118 2.23 7.40 -18.49
C GLU A 118 1.21 7.29 -17.37
N GLU A 119 0.67 6.07 -17.13
CA GLU A 119 -0.27 5.85 -16.02
C GLU A 119 0.41 5.68 -14.67
N ASN A 120 1.73 5.52 -14.66
CA ASN A 120 2.50 5.39 -13.42
C ASN A 120 3.83 6.13 -13.52
N PRO A 121 3.80 7.48 -13.55
CA PRO A 121 5.03 8.26 -13.45
C PRO A 121 5.54 8.22 -12.01
N THR A 122 6.25 7.15 -11.65
CA THR A 122 6.59 6.81 -10.27
C THR A 122 7.22 7.99 -9.52
N LEU A 123 6.64 8.34 -8.39
CA LEU A 123 7.15 9.35 -7.47
C LEU A 123 8.17 8.65 -6.55
N ASP A 124 9.43 8.63 -6.98
CA ASP A 124 10.51 7.87 -6.36
C ASP A 124 11.05 8.60 -5.12
N LEU A 125 10.24 8.65 -4.06
CA LEU A 125 10.63 9.16 -2.76
C LEU A 125 10.42 8.05 -1.73
N PRO A 126 11.48 7.58 -1.04
CA PRO A 126 11.32 6.55 -0.03
C PRO A 126 10.37 6.99 1.08
N CYS A 127 9.47 6.11 1.51
CA CYS A 127 8.42 6.46 2.47
C CYS A 127 8.97 6.91 3.82
N HIS A 128 10.15 6.40 4.23
CA HIS A 128 10.76 6.82 5.50
C HIS A 128 11.05 8.32 5.55
N VAL A 129 11.31 8.95 4.41
CA VAL A 129 11.54 10.40 4.35
C VAL A 129 10.30 11.16 4.80
N VAL A 130 9.12 10.73 4.34
CA VAL A 130 7.84 11.34 4.73
C VAL A 130 7.56 11.08 6.21
N PHE A 131 7.62 9.83 6.64
CA PHE A 131 7.27 9.46 8.01
C PHE A 131 8.22 10.05 9.06
N SER A 132 9.52 10.17 8.73
CA SER A 132 10.51 10.75 9.66
C SER A 132 10.31 12.25 9.87
N ALA A 133 9.61 12.92 8.99
CA ALA A 133 9.30 14.34 9.13
C ALA A 133 8.15 14.60 10.11
N GLY A 134 7.40 13.56 10.49
CA GLY A 134 6.26 13.70 11.38
C GLY A 134 6.63 13.82 12.85
N GLN A 135 5.72 14.37 13.64
CA GLN A 135 5.87 14.47 15.10
C GLN A 135 5.54 13.14 15.79
N ARG A 136 4.87 12.22 15.08
CA ARG A 136 4.49 10.91 15.57
C ARG A 136 5.34 9.86 14.89
N HIS A 137 5.79 8.86 15.65
CA HIS A 137 6.56 7.74 15.11
C HIS A 137 5.65 6.77 14.33
N THR A 138 6.07 6.38 13.12
CA THR A 138 5.45 5.32 12.34
C THR A 138 6.51 4.25 12.09
N GLU A 139 6.26 3.02 12.52
CA GLU A 139 7.16 1.91 12.26
C GLU A 139 7.04 1.47 10.80
N ILE A 140 8.17 1.25 10.13
CA ILE A 140 8.20 0.85 8.72
C ILE A 140 9.01 -0.43 8.60
N VAL A 141 8.42 -1.43 7.93
CA VAL A 141 9.07 -2.71 7.63
C VAL A 141 8.98 -2.94 6.12
N GLY A 142 10.13 -3.09 5.50
CA GLY A 142 10.20 -3.37 4.06
C GLY A 142 11.58 -3.02 3.48
N PRO A 143 11.88 -3.54 2.29
CA PRO A 143 11.06 -4.47 1.50
C PRO A 143 10.95 -5.86 2.13
N LEU A 144 9.79 -6.47 2.02
CA LEU A 144 9.51 -7.83 2.47
C LEU A 144 8.84 -8.59 1.33
N LEU A 145 9.31 -9.81 1.02
CA LEU A 145 8.79 -10.61 -0.09
C LEU A 145 8.82 -9.84 -1.42
N ALA A 146 9.89 -9.08 -1.66
CA ALA A 146 9.99 -8.17 -2.80
C ALA A 146 9.87 -8.89 -4.15
N ALA A 147 10.39 -10.11 -4.28
CA ALA A 147 10.29 -10.88 -5.51
C ALA A 147 8.85 -11.29 -5.81
N GLU A 148 8.09 -11.68 -4.79
CA GLU A 148 6.66 -11.99 -4.96
C GLU A 148 5.87 -10.74 -5.32
N ALA A 149 6.17 -9.60 -4.70
CA ALA A 149 5.54 -8.33 -5.01
C ALA A 149 5.81 -7.90 -6.46
N ALA A 150 7.04 -8.06 -6.94
CA ALA A 150 7.41 -7.72 -8.31
C ALA A 150 6.62 -8.51 -9.36
N LYS A 151 6.28 -9.76 -9.07
CA LYS A 151 5.48 -10.59 -9.98
C LYS A 151 4.09 -10.01 -10.26
N LEU A 152 3.53 -9.25 -9.32
CA LEU A 152 2.23 -8.61 -9.49
C LEU A 152 2.23 -7.60 -10.65
N GLN A 153 3.40 -7.01 -10.91
CA GLN A 153 3.57 -5.97 -11.92
C GLN A 153 3.96 -6.51 -13.30
N GLU A 154 4.38 -7.79 -13.37
CA GLU A 154 4.90 -8.37 -14.61
C GLU A 154 3.89 -8.24 -15.75
N GLU A 155 4.39 -7.79 -16.92
CA GLU A 155 3.63 -7.65 -18.15
C GLU A 155 2.47 -6.66 -18.10
N PHE A 156 2.10 -6.14 -16.95
CA PHE A 156 0.97 -5.23 -16.83
C PHE A 156 1.23 -3.92 -17.57
N TRP A 157 2.35 -3.28 -17.29
CA TRP A 157 2.67 -1.94 -17.78
C TRP A 157 3.10 -1.91 -19.26
N TYR A 158 3.63 -3.02 -19.77
CA TYR A 158 4.12 -3.11 -21.14
C TYR A 158 3.02 -3.42 -22.18
N LYS A 159 1.89 -3.91 -21.74
CA LYS A 159 0.79 -4.33 -22.63
C LYS A 159 -0.35 -3.32 -22.70
N ARG A 160 -0.16 -2.14 -22.13
CA ARG A 160 -1.22 -1.14 -22.05
C ARG A 160 -0.95 0.04 -22.95
#